data_d32c5b2b0d2cb6eb4f4469ff08281cc5
#
_entry.id   d32c5b2b0d2cb6eb4f4469ff08281cc5
#
_cell.length_a   1.000
_cell.length_b   1.000
_cell.length_c   1.000
_cell.angle_alpha   90.00
_cell.angle_beta   90.00
_cell.angle_gamma   90.00
#
_symmetry.space_group_name_H-M   'P 1'
#
loop_
_entity.id
_entity.type
_entity.pdbx_description
1 polymer ?
#
loop_
_entity_poly.entity_id
_entity_poly.type
_entity_poly.pdbx_seq_one_letter_code
_entity_poly.pdbx_strand_id
1 'polypeptide(L)'
;MKSLLLYVAFVMCLVNWECGNREVKEEKFVIEGQVENCNTFMKVAVVDIEKGKEREIASTIVSNGAFRLEGKVEGHVMGELRFRKEFVTVKLMLENASYQVKMVSPEEVRKTDDVFQRRQMVSVKGPKGQEELSEYENEVWDAERDLNNKLKASAFSWVGNLPEDSVKKSNA
;
A
#
# COMPACT_ATOMS: atom_id res chain seq x y z
N MET A 1 -49.82 16.87 33.48
CA MET A 1 -48.55 16.33 33.99
C MET A 1 -47.92 15.24 33.11
N LYS A 2 -48.64 14.37 32.42
CA LYS A 2 -48.07 13.32 31.54
C LYS A 2 -47.37 13.88 30.28
N SER A 3 -47.78 15.02 29.76
CA SER A 3 -47.20 15.64 28.56
C SER A 3 -45.82 16.28 28.81
N LEU A 4 -45.62 16.81 30.03
CA LEU A 4 -44.34 17.44 30.41
C LEU A 4 -43.19 16.44 30.57
N LEU A 5 -43.53 15.23 31.08
CA LEU A 5 -42.56 14.14 31.26
C LEU A 5 -42.04 13.59 29.91
N LEU A 6 -42.90 13.56 28.88
CA LEU A 6 -42.53 13.12 27.53
C LEU A 6 -41.58 14.12 26.85
N TYR A 7 -41.76 15.42 27.11
CA TYR A 7 -40.91 16.46 26.54
C TYR A 7 -39.48 16.45 27.15
N VAL A 8 -39.38 16.21 28.47
CA VAL A 8 -38.11 16.10 29.16
C VAL A 8 -37.32 14.86 28.69
N ALA A 9 -38.01 13.73 28.47
CA ALA A 9 -37.36 12.51 27.94
C ALA A 9 -36.83 12.71 26.50
N PHE A 10 -37.55 13.47 25.65
CA PHE A 10 -37.15 13.73 24.28
C PHE A 10 -35.94 14.68 24.19
N VAL A 11 -35.91 15.71 25.07
CA VAL A 11 -34.77 16.64 25.15
C VAL A 11 -33.50 15.94 25.67
N MET A 12 -33.60 14.99 26.61
CA MET A 12 -32.47 14.21 27.08
C MET A 12 -31.88 13.25 26.00
N CYS A 13 -32.68 12.79 25.05
CA CYS A 13 -32.16 11.99 23.92
C CYS A 13 -31.36 12.80 22.89
N LEU A 14 -31.62 14.11 22.78
CA LEU A 14 -30.91 14.96 21.82
C LEU A 14 -29.50 15.40 22.30
N VAL A 15 -29.25 15.37 23.59
CA VAL A 15 -27.96 15.80 24.18
C VAL A 15 -26.87 14.73 24.10
N ASN A 16 -27.23 13.48 23.80
CA ASN A 16 -26.27 12.37 23.74
C ASN A 16 -25.72 12.10 22.32
N TRP A 17 -26.00 12.94 21.32
CA TRP A 17 -25.52 12.72 19.94
C TRP A 17 -24.24 13.50 19.58
N GLU A 18 -23.66 14.20 20.51
CA GLU A 18 -22.27 14.66 20.39
C GLU A 18 -21.29 13.59 20.91
N CYS A 19 -21.39 12.39 20.36
CA CYS A 19 -20.26 11.48 20.34
C CYS A 19 -19.29 12.06 19.31
N GLY A 20 -18.57 13.10 19.71
CA GLY A 20 -17.41 13.56 18.95
C GLY A 20 -16.52 12.36 18.70
N ASN A 21 -16.19 12.10 17.44
CA ASN A 21 -15.10 11.23 17.03
C ASN A 21 -13.83 11.72 17.75
N ARG A 22 -13.65 11.34 19.00
CA ARG A 22 -12.32 11.33 19.61
C ARG A 22 -11.57 10.28 18.83
N GLU A 23 -10.72 10.71 17.91
CA GLU A 23 -9.64 9.88 17.40
C GLU A 23 -8.96 9.27 18.62
N VAL A 24 -9.29 8.02 18.91
CA VAL A 24 -8.57 7.24 19.92
C VAL A 24 -7.20 7.05 19.34
N LYS A 25 -6.24 7.89 19.77
CA LYS A 25 -4.86 7.77 19.33
C LYS A 25 -4.37 6.42 19.78
N GLU A 26 -4.27 5.49 18.85
CA GLU A 26 -3.78 4.15 19.14
C GLU A 26 -2.33 4.26 19.65
N GLU A 27 -1.98 3.48 20.67
CA GLU A 27 -0.61 3.50 21.23
C GLU A 27 0.40 2.74 20.36
N LYS A 28 -0.10 1.96 19.40
CA LYS A 28 0.69 1.13 18.48
C LYS A 28 0.02 1.09 17.11
N PHE A 29 0.82 0.80 16.08
CA PHE A 29 0.23 0.40 14.81
C PHE A 29 -0.11 -1.08 14.82
N VAL A 30 -1.13 -1.43 14.04
CA VAL A 30 -1.53 -2.81 13.77
C VAL A 30 -1.74 -2.95 12.26
N ILE A 31 -1.03 -3.88 11.64
CA ILE A 31 -1.20 -4.21 10.23
C ILE A 31 -1.76 -5.63 10.13
N GLU A 32 -2.98 -5.74 9.64
CA GLU A 32 -3.61 -7.02 9.34
C GLU A 32 -3.64 -7.23 7.83
N GLY A 33 -3.23 -8.41 7.38
CA GLY A 33 -3.13 -8.68 5.97
C GLY A 33 -3.64 -10.04 5.55
N GLN A 34 -4.08 -10.10 4.30
CA GLN A 34 -4.49 -11.30 3.60
C GLN A 34 -3.68 -11.46 2.33
N VAL A 35 -3.21 -12.68 2.08
CA VAL A 35 -2.44 -13.08 0.91
C VAL A 35 -3.16 -14.23 0.25
N GLU A 36 -3.65 -14.03 -0.97
CA GLU A 36 -4.42 -15.04 -1.69
C GLU A 36 -3.54 -16.24 -2.06
N ASN A 37 -4.11 -17.44 -1.92
CA ASN A 37 -3.46 -18.71 -2.30
C ASN A 37 -2.04 -18.90 -1.75
N CYS A 38 -1.75 -18.35 -0.57
CA CYS A 38 -0.46 -18.48 0.09
C CYS A 38 -0.40 -19.77 0.91
N ASN A 39 0.13 -20.84 0.30
CA ASN A 39 0.32 -22.13 0.96
C ASN A 39 1.71 -22.30 1.57
N THR A 40 2.56 -21.30 1.47
CA THR A 40 3.93 -21.31 1.96
C THR A 40 4.13 -20.24 3.04
N PHE A 41 4.99 -20.53 4.01
CA PHE A 41 5.41 -19.53 4.99
C PHE A 41 6.21 -18.44 4.31
N MET A 42 5.70 -17.21 4.33
CA MET A 42 6.32 -16.05 3.74
C MET A 42 6.56 -14.99 4.82
N LYS A 43 7.80 -14.53 4.96
CA LYS A 43 8.13 -13.44 5.89
C LYS A 43 7.56 -12.13 5.36
N VAL A 44 6.88 -11.39 6.23
CA VAL A 44 6.48 -10.00 6.03
C VAL A 44 7.16 -9.15 7.09
N ALA A 45 7.72 -8.04 6.69
CA ALA A 45 8.40 -7.13 7.61
C ALA A 45 8.03 -5.68 7.32
N VAL A 46 7.98 -4.86 8.37
CA VAL A 46 7.92 -3.41 8.29
C VAL A 46 9.30 -2.86 8.58
N VAL A 47 9.82 -2.08 7.66
CA VAL A 47 11.17 -1.51 7.72
C VAL A 47 11.08 0.01 7.69
N ASP A 48 11.68 0.65 8.68
CA ASP A 48 11.90 2.10 8.70
C ASP A 48 13.07 2.44 7.76
N ILE A 49 12.84 3.38 6.84
CA ILE A 49 13.82 3.81 5.84
C ILE A 49 14.36 5.22 6.10
N GLU A 50 14.13 5.76 7.27
CA GLU A 50 14.55 7.12 7.60
C GLU A 50 16.08 7.25 7.61
N LYS A 51 16.58 8.33 7.03
CA LYS A 51 18.01 8.70 7.00
C LYS A 51 18.94 7.68 6.34
N GLY A 52 18.43 6.90 5.37
CA GLY A 52 19.24 5.94 4.64
C GLY A 52 19.71 4.73 5.46
N LYS A 53 19.13 4.53 6.65
CA LYS A 53 19.35 3.34 7.47
C LYS A 53 18.07 2.52 7.51
N GLU A 54 18.20 1.25 7.17
CA GLU A 54 17.11 0.30 7.28
C GLU A 54 17.04 -0.27 8.70
N ARG A 55 15.89 -0.17 9.31
CA ARG A 55 15.61 -0.79 10.61
C ARG A 55 14.30 -1.56 10.54
N GLU A 56 14.36 -2.87 10.70
CA GLU A 56 13.15 -3.68 10.85
C GLU A 56 12.45 -3.30 12.16
N ILE A 57 11.21 -2.78 12.07
CA ILE A 57 10.40 -2.40 13.23
C ILE A 57 9.61 -3.61 13.73
N ALA A 58 9.02 -4.36 12.81
CA ALA A 58 8.23 -5.54 13.12
C ALA A 58 8.30 -6.53 11.97
N SER A 59 8.21 -7.83 12.28
CA SER A 59 8.09 -8.87 11.26
C SER A 59 7.27 -10.04 11.77
N THR A 60 6.65 -10.74 10.82
CA THR A 60 5.88 -11.96 11.08
C THR A 60 5.95 -12.90 9.88
N ILE A 61 5.30 -14.04 9.99
CA ILE A 61 5.17 -15.01 8.91
C ILE A 61 3.71 -15.10 8.51
N VAL A 62 3.44 -15.03 7.21
CA VAL A 62 2.12 -15.33 6.66
C VAL A 62 1.80 -16.80 6.93
N SER A 63 0.66 -17.06 7.52
CA SER A 63 0.18 -18.41 7.82
C SER A 63 -1.28 -18.52 7.38
N ASN A 64 -1.60 -19.56 6.61
CA ASN A 64 -2.95 -19.76 6.06
C ASN A 64 -3.49 -18.51 5.32
N GLY A 65 -2.64 -17.82 4.58
CA GLY A 65 -3.01 -16.64 3.83
C GLY A 65 -3.27 -15.38 4.67
N ALA A 66 -2.95 -15.38 5.96
CA ALA A 66 -3.14 -14.23 6.84
C ALA A 66 -1.86 -13.88 7.60
N PHE A 67 -1.72 -12.61 7.97
CA PHE A 67 -0.67 -12.13 8.87
C PHE A 67 -1.14 -10.97 9.72
N ARG A 68 -0.46 -10.77 10.85
CA ARG A 68 -0.64 -9.63 11.73
C ARG A 68 0.72 -9.14 12.21
N LEU A 69 0.95 -7.85 12.07
CA LEU A 69 2.11 -7.12 12.55
C LEU A 69 1.68 -6.08 13.56
N GLU A 70 2.42 -5.94 14.62
CA GLU A 70 2.22 -4.88 15.60
C GLU A 70 3.56 -4.23 15.92
N GLY A 71 3.53 -2.92 16.10
CA GLY A 71 4.72 -2.15 16.49
C GLY A 71 4.35 -0.77 16.95
N LYS A 72 5.36 0.02 17.28
CA LYS A 72 5.18 1.39 17.73
C LYS A 72 6.14 2.31 16.99
N VAL A 73 5.63 3.47 16.61
CA VAL A 73 6.43 4.56 16.02
C VAL A 73 6.17 5.85 16.77
N GLU A 74 7.14 6.77 16.70
CA GLU A 74 7.00 8.13 17.24
C GLU A 74 6.62 9.07 16.10
N GLY A 75 5.39 9.56 16.11
CA GLY A 75 4.86 10.44 15.06
C GLY A 75 4.57 9.69 13.76
N HIS A 76 4.84 10.34 12.63
CA HIS A 76 4.69 9.78 11.29
C HIS A 76 6.06 9.39 10.74
N VAL A 77 6.19 8.16 10.29
CA VAL A 77 7.44 7.60 9.77
C VAL A 77 7.22 7.03 8.39
N MET A 78 8.08 7.36 7.44
CA MET A 78 8.10 6.69 6.15
C MET A 78 8.74 5.30 6.30
N GLY A 79 7.98 4.27 6.01
CA GLY A 79 8.43 2.89 6.10
C GLY A 79 8.13 2.10 4.83
N GLU A 80 8.54 0.85 4.82
CA GLU A 80 8.24 -0.10 3.78
C GLU A 80 7.69 -1.40 4.35
N LEU A 81 6.57 -1.84 3.81
CA LEU A 81 6.07 -3.20 4.01
C LEU A 81 6.71 -4.10 2.95
N ARG A 82 7.55 -5.04 3.39
CA ARG A 82 8.29 -5.94 2.50
C ARG A 82 7.76 -7.36 2.63
N PHE A 83 7.28 -7.89 1.50
CA PHE A 83 6.91 -9.30 1.37
C PHE A 83 8.05 -10.06 0.74
N ARG A 84 8.67 -11.00 1.47
CA ARG A 84 9.87 -11.70 1.01
C ARG A 84 10.75 -10.76 0.18
N LYS A 85 11.87 -10.35 0.67
CA LYS A 85 12.73 -9.25 0.22
C LYS A 85 12.82 -9.03 -1.32
N GLU A 86 12.45 -10.04 -2.10
CA GLU A 86 12.57 -10.05 -3.56
C GLU A 86 11.25 -9.85 -4.32
N PHE A 87 10.07 -9.89 -3.66
CA PHE A 87 8.82 -9.89 -4.40
C PHE A 87 8.17 -8.52 -4.50
N VAL A 88 7.72 -8.01 -3.37
CA VAL A 88 6.96 -6.77 -3.32
C VAL A 88 7.41 -5.94 -2.14
N THR A 89 7.62 -4.67 -2.42
CA THR A 89 7.84 -3.63 -1.42
C THR A 89 6.80 -2.55 -1.63
N VAL A 90 6.12 -2.17 -0.57
CA VAL A 90 5.08 -1.13 -0.58
C VAL A 90 5.44 -0.08 0.45
N LYS A 91 5.45 1.18 0.04
CA LYS A 91 5.69 2.29 0.95
C LYS A 91 4.52 2.48 1.90
N LEU A 92 4.83 2.83 3.12
CA LEU A 92 3.87 3.10 4.18
C LEU A 92 4.14 4.45 4.82
N MET A 93 3.08 5.23 4.99
CA MET A 93 3.07 6.31 5.96
C MET A 93 2.63 5.73 7.30
N LEU A 94 3.61 5.37 8.14
CA LEU A 94 3.37 4.74 9.43
C LEU A 94 3.07 5.76 10.50
N GLU A 95 1.96 5.54 11.17
CA GLU A 95 1.59 6.14 12.45
C GLU A 95 0.95 5.05 13.33
N ASN A 96 0.76 5.31 14.61
CA ASN A 96 0.11 4.35 15.48
C ASN A 96 -1.40 4.31 15.19
N ALA A 97 -1.76 3.46 14.23
CA ALA A 97 -3.11 3.29 13.69
C ALA A 97 -3.29 1.86 13.13
N SER A 98 -4.49 1.54 12.70
CA SER A 98 -4.82 0.25 12.09
C SER A 98 -4.73 0.31 10.57
N TYR A 99 -4.12 -0.74 9.99
CA TYR A 99 -3.94 -0.92 8.54
C TYR A 99 -4.50 -2.25 8.09
N GLN A 100 -5.05 -2.28 6.88
CA GLN A 100 -5.47 -3.49 6.20
C GLN A 100 -4.70 -3.66 4.90
N VAL A 101 -4.14 -4.85 4.69
CA VAL A 101 -3.34 -5.18 3.51
C VAL A 101 -3.96 -6.35 2.78
N LYS A 102 -4.05 -6.25 1.47
CA LYS A 102 -4.44 -7.37 0.61
C LYS A 102 -3.38 -7.57 -0.46
N MET A 103 -2.97 -8.80 -0.65
CA MET A 103 -2.00 -9.20 -1.67
C MET A 103 -2.61 -10.33 -2.49
N VAL A 104 -2.47 -10.27 -3.80
CA VAL A 104 -2.79 -11.39 -4.69
C VAL A 104 -1.83 -12.57 -4.48
N SER A 105 -2.09 -13.68 -5.13
CA SER A 105 -1.25 -14.88 -5.06
C SER A 105 0.24 -14.58 -5.27
N PRO A 106 1.15 -15.06 -4.38
CA PRO A 106 2.59 -14.90 -4.55
C PRO A 106 3.12 -15.51 -5.86
N GLU A 107 2.41 -16.48 -6.40
CA GLU A 107 2.75 -17.10 -7.68
C GLU A 107 2.49 -16.15 -8.85
N GLU A 108 1.40 -15.40 -8.82
CA GLU A 108 1.10 -14.38 -9.83
C GLU A 108 2.11 -13.25 -9.76
N VAL A 109 2.46 -12.79 -8.56
CA VAL A 109 3.49 -11.79 -8.36
C VAL A 109 4.83 -12.24 -8.97
N ARG A 110 5.20 -13.51 -8.81
CA ARG A 110 6.44 -14.06 -9.39
C ARG A 110 6.42 -14.14 -10.91
N LYS A 111 5.25 -14.36 -11.52
CA LYS A 111 5.10 -14.44 -12.98
C LYS A 111 5.08 -13.06 -13.65
N THR A 112 4.92 -11.99 -12.88
CA THR A 112 4.82 -10.63 -13.38
C THR A 112 6.18 -9.99 -13.45
N ASP A 113 6.69 -9.73 -14.65
CA ASP A 113 7.98 -9.07 -14.88
C ASP A 113 7.88 -7.55 -14.73
N ASP A 114 6.69 -6.98 -14.95
CA ASP A 114 6.43 -5.55 -14.85
C ASP A 114 6.39 -5.10 -13.38
N VAL A 115 7.33 -4.22 -13.02
CA VAL A 115 7.44 -3.66 -11.65
C VAL A 115 6.20 -2.86 -11.26
N PHE A 116 5.58 -2.15 -12.21
CA PHE A 116 4.37 -1.37 -11.95
C PHE A 116 3.18 -2.28 -11.65
N GLN A 117 3.02 -3.36 -12.42
CA GLN A 117 1.98 -4.34 -12.16
C GLN A 117 2.16 -5.03 -10.81
N ARG A 118 3.40 -5.41 -10.44
CA ARG A 118 3.67 -6.02 -9.12
C ARG A 118 3.22 -5.14 -7.97
N ARG A 119 3.41 -3.83 -8.06
CA ARG A 119 2.99 -2.89 -7.02
C ARG A 119 1.47 -2.83 -6.87
N GLN A 120 0.73 -2.94 -7.98
CA GLN A 120 -0.73 -2.98 -7.96
C GLN A 120 -1.30 -4.30 -7.38
N MET A 121 -0.48 -5.33 -7.24
CA MET A 121 -0.86 -6.61 -6.65
C MET A 121 -0.94 -6.56 -5.11
N VAL A 122 -0.57 -5.45 -4.50
CA VAL A 122 -0.73 -5.22 -3.07
C VAL A 122 -1.48 -3.92 -2.87
N SER A 123 -2.56 -3.96 -2.10
CA SER A 123 -3.30 -2.79 -1.67
C SER A 123 -3.19 -2.60 -0.17
N VAL A 124 -2.99 -1.37 0.26
CA VAL A 124 -2.95 -0.98 1.67
C VAL A 124 -4.03 0.04 1.93
N LYS A 125 -4.86 -0.21 2.94
CA LYS A 125 -5.80 0.75 3.50
C LYS A 125 -5.34 1.10 4.91
N GLY A 126 -5.45 2.35 5.28
CA GLY A 126 -4.97 2.81 6.58
C GLY A 126 -5.53 4.19 6.94
N PRO A 127 -4.87 4.91 7.83
CA PRO A 127 -5.24 6.26 8.17
C PRO A 127 -5.10 7.21 6.96
N LYS A 128 -5.64 8.39 7.09
CA LYS A 128 -5.71 9.37 5.99
C LYS A 128 -4.35 9.62 5.30
N GLY A 129 -3.26 9.72 6.07
CA GLY A 129 -1.92 9.89 5.50
C GLY A 129 -1.48 8.74 4.60
N GLN A 130 -1.89 7.50 4.91
CA GLN A 130 -1.63 6.34 4.04
C GLN A 130 -2.48 6.38 2.77
N GLU A 131 -3.72 6.81 2.86
CA GLU A 131 -4.61 6.95 1.70
C GLU A 131 -4.07 8.02 0.74
N GLU A 132 -3.69 9.18 1.25
CA GLU A 132 -3.07 10.27 0.47
C GLU A 132 -1.75 9.82 -0.19
N LEU A 133 -0.90 9.07 0.52
CA LEU A 133 0.32 8.50 -0.05
C LEU A 133 0.01 7.53 -1.20
N SER A 134 -0.97 6.65 -1.02
CA SER A 134 -1.35 5.67 -2.04
C SER A 134 -1.92 6.34 -3.29
N GLU A 135 -2.72 7.38 -3.13
CA GLU A 135 -3.26 8.19 -4.23
C GLU A 135 -2.14 8.89 -5.00
N TYR A 136 -1.24 9.59 -4.30
CA TYR A 136 -0.09 10.24 -4.91
C TYR A 136 0.82 9.25 -5.68
N GLU A 137 1.11 8.09 -5.10
CA GLU A 137 1.93 7.07 -5.78
C GLU A 137 1.25 6.56 -7.05
N ASN A 138 -0.07 6.35 -7.03
CA ASN A 138 -0.82 5.93 -8.21
C ASN A 138 -0.74 6.98 -9.34
N GLU A 139 -0.90 8.25 -9.02
CA GLU A 139 -0.76 9.35 -9.99
C GLU A 139 0.65 9.40 -10.62
N VAL A 140 1.69 9.28 -9.79
CA VAL A 140 3.08 9.25 -10.27
C VAL A 140 3.31 8.06 -11.20
N TRP A 141 2.82 6.88 -10.83
CA TRP A 141 3.00 5.67 -11.65
C TRP A 141 2.24 5.73 -12.97
N ASP A 142 1.05 6.30 -12.97
CA ASP A 142 0.29 6.50 -14.21
C ASP A 142 1.03 7.45 -15.15
N ALA A 143 1.60 8.53 -14.63
CA ALA A 143 2.42 9.46 -15.41
C ALA A 143 3.70 8.81 -15.95
N GLU A 144 4.42 8.04 -15.13
CA GLU A 144 5.62 7.30 -15.55
C GLU A 144 5.31 6.24 -16.62
N ARG A 145 4.21 5.51 -16.47
CA ARG A 145 3.75 4.53 -17.45
C ARG A 145 3.42 5.19 -18.79
N ASP A 146 2.73 6.31 -18.77
CA ASP A 146 2.37 7.05 -19.95
C ASP A 146 3.62 7.60 -20.69
N LEU A 147 4.57 8.14 -19.93
CA LEU A 147 5.87 8.57 -20.47
C LEU A 147 6.63 7.40 -21.11
N ASN A 148 6.70 6.25 -20.45
CA ASN A 148 7.40 5.07 -20.96
C ASN A 148 6.75 4.54 -22.24
N ASN A 149 5.42 4.55 -22.32
CA ASN A 149 4.69 4.19 -23.53
C ASN A 149 4.97 5.15 -24.69
N LYS A 150 5.03 6.47 -24.44
CA LYS A 150 5.39 7.48 -25.43
C LYS A 150 6.83 7.31 -25.92
N LEU A 151 7.78 7.04 -25.02
CA LEU A 151 9.17 6.76 -25.37
C LEU A 151 9.30 5.50 -26.24
N LYS A 152 8.62 4.41 -25.88
CA LYS A 152 8.58 3.17 -26.70
C LYS A 152 8.02 3.47 -28.08
N ALA A 153 6.89 4.14 -28.19
CA ALA A 153 6.27 4.50 -29.46
C ALA A 153 7.20 5.35 -30.33
N SER A 154 7.89 6.32 -29.75
CA SER A 154 8.87 7.16 -30.49
C SER A 154 10.08 6.35 -30.96
N ALA A 155 10.61 5.44 -30.12
CA ALA A 155 11.71 4.57 -30.51
C ALA A 155 11.35 3.64 -31.66
N PHE A 156 10.15 3.04 -31.63
CA PHE A 156 9.66 2.21 -32.73
C PHE A 156 9.46 3.00 -34.04
N SER A 157 8.97 4.23 -33.97
CA SER A 157 8.85 5.08 -35.16
C SER A 157 10.21 5.42 -35.75
N TRP A 158 11.24 5.58 -34.93
CA TRP A 158 12.61 5.86 -35.37
C TRP A 158 13.24 4.64 -36.06
N VAL A 159 13.08 3.44 -35.51
CA VAL A 159 13.57 2.18 -36.11
C VAL A 159 12.88 1.89 -37.46
N GLY A 160 11.57 2.17 -37.58
CA GLY A 160 10.84 2.02 -38.85
C GLY A 160 11.26 2.98 -39.98
N ASN A 161 11.95 4.07 -39.64
CA ASN A 161 12.46 5.04 -40.60
C ASN A 161 13.96 4.87 -40.90
N LEU A 162 14.62 3.84 -40.36
CA LEU A 162 16.02 3.56 -40.69
C LEU A 162 16.10 2.99 -42.13
N PRO A 163 17.08 3.46 -42.94
CA PRO A 163 17.34 2.88 -44.25
C PRO A 163 17.59 1.37 -44.13
N GLU A 164 17.03 0.58 -45.07
CA GLU A 164 17.16 -0.88 -45.07
C GLU A 164 18.59 -1.41 -44.93
N ASP A 165 19.57 -0.63 -45.43
CA ASP A 165 20.99 -0.98 -45.34
C ASP A 165 21.55 -0.93 -43.90
N SER A 166 20.91 -0.19 -43.01
CA SER A 166 21.34 -0.07 -41.60
C SER A 166 20.95 -1.28 -40.77
N VAL A 167 19.88 -1.96 -41.13
CA VAL A 167 19.35 -3.15 -40.41
C VAL A 167 20.17 -4.40 -40.72
N LYS A 168 20.75 -4.51 -41.93
CA LYS A 168 21.53 -5.66 -42.37
C LYS A 168 22.92 -5.77 -41.73
N LYS A 169 23.48 -4.66 -41.23
CA LYS A 169 24.82 -4.62 -40.58
C LYS A 169 24.82 -5.04 -39.13
N SER A 170 23.66 -5.12 -38.49
CA SER A 170 23.55 -5.49 -37.06
C SER A 170 23.49 -7.01 -36.83
N ASN A 171 23.30 -7.81 -37.88
CA ASN A 171 23.13 -9.27 -37.82
C ASN A 171 24.29 -10.07 -38.44
N ALA A 172 25.46 -9.44 -38.65
CA ALA A 172 26.65 -10.09 -39.21
C ALA A 172 27.75 -10.28 -38.15
#